data_c57b550e44b8d6a444c4756feb48b2c2
#
_entry.id   c57b550e44b8d6a444c4756feb48b2c2
#
_cell.length_a   1.000
_cell.length_b   1.000
_cell.length_c   1.000
_cell.angle_alpha   90.00
_cell.angle_beta   90.00
_cell.angle_gamma   90.00
#
_symmetry.space_group_name_H-M   'P 1'
#
loop_
_entity.id
_entity.type
_entity.pdbx_description
1 polymer ?
#
loop_
_entity_poly.entity_id
_entity_poly.type
_entity_poly.pdbx_seq_one_letter_code
_entity_poly.pdbx_strand_id
1 'polypeptide(L)'
;MKSKKMRLLFSSLLILSMLFSLSILSGAETTITQPAGIIELSEDNAVEPLYDKIHRVEMYANYDGVTAVIETTEDYSMTAKVTVYKENGSGWSFVAKKTFSDYGAILIGTVNCNFEPGVTYKAVAEFNVDGERETMEDYYTF
;
A
#
# COMPACT_ATOMS: atom_id res chain seq x y z
N MET A 1 23.46 -54.34 17.34
CA MET A 1 24.43 -53.26 17.14
C MET A 1 24.18 -52.44 15.86
N LYS A 2 22.93 -52.05 15.52
CA LYS A 2 22.62 -51.29 14.29
C LYS A 2 22.13 -49.83 14.53
N SER A 3 21.94 -49.41 15.79
CA SER A 3 21.30 -48.12 16.09
C SER A 3 22.26 -46.93 16.26
N LYS A 4 23.51 -47.15 16.56
CA LYS A 4 24.48 -46.04 16.79
C LYS A 4 24.98 -45.38 15.50
N LYS A 5 25.10 -46.16 14.40
CA LYS A 5 25.56 -45.58 13.10
C LYS A 5 24.48 -44.75 12.42
N MET A 6 23.22 -45.07 12.65
CA MET A 6 22.10 -44.33 12.04
C MET A 6 21.88 -42.97 12.73
N ARG A 7 22.15 -42.85 14.02
CA ARG A 7 22.07 -41.58 14.76
C ARG A 7 23.14 -40.57 14.34
N LEU A 8 24.33 -41.02 13.97
CA LEU A 8 25.43 -40.18 13.52
C LEU A 8 25.16 -39.61 12.11
N LEU A 9 24.52 -40.40 11.25
CA LEU A 9 24.15 -39.96 9.90
C LEU A 9 23.03 -38.90 9.91
N PHE A 10 22.06 -39.01 10.81
CA PHE A 10 21.01 -38.00 10.97
C PHE A 10 21.56 -36.70 11.58
N SER A 11 22.51 -36.80 12.50
CA SER A 11 23.13 -35.63 13.10
C SER A 11 23.97 -34.83 12.09
N SER A 12 24.72 -35.52 11.21
CA SER A 12 25.52 -34.85 10.19
C SER A 12 24.67 -34.23 9.07
N LEU A 13 23.54 -34.81 8.74
CA LEU A 13 22.62 -34.27 7.76
C LEU A 13 21.90 -33.01 8.27
N LEU A 14 21.58 -32.96 9.56
CA LEU A 14 20.95 -31.81 10.18
C LEU A 14 21.91 -30.60 10.28
N ILE A 15 23.20 -30.85 10.57
CA ILE A 15 24.23 -29.79 10.61
C ILE A 15 24.50 -29.26 9.20
N LEU A 16 24.47 -30.10 8.17
CA LEU A 16 24.68 -29.68 6.79
C LEU A 16 23.50 -28.86 6.27
N SER A 17 22.27 -29.15 6.71
CA SER A 17 21.11 -28.35 6.33
C SER A 17 21.09 -26.96 7.01
N MET A 18 21.64 -26.84 8.22
CA MET A 18 21.75 -25.53 8.89
C MET A 18 22.86 -24.65 8.29
N LEU A 19 23.93 -25.24 7.75
CA LEU A 19 25.01 -24.49 7.10
C LEU A 19 24.59 -23.98 5.72
N PHE A 20 23.65 -24.65 5.04
CA PHE A 20 23.12 -24.16 3.76
C PHE A 20 22.11 -23.03 3.91
N SER A 21 21.45 -22.90 5.07
CA SER A 21 20.49 -21.83 5.32
C SER A 21 21.15 -20.49 5.69
N LEU A 22 22.44 -20.48 6.04
CA LEU A 22 23.18 -19.23 6.33
C LEU A 22 23.86 -18.59 5.12
N SER A 23 23.99 -19.30 3.99
CA SER A 23 24.65 -18.76 2.79
C SER A 23 23.73 -18.10 1.80
N ILE A 24 22.40 -18.04 2.05
CA ILE A 24 21.43 -17.32 1.21
C ILE A 24 21.17 -15.87 1.70
N LEU A 25 21.84 -15.44 2.78
CA LEU A 25 21.64 -14.11 3.35
C LEU A 25 22.69 -13.08 2.88
N SER A 26 23.39 -13.36 1.79
CA SER A 26 24.36 -12.42 1.21
C SER A 26 24.14 -12.34 -0.30
N GLY A 27 23.26 -11.44 -0.73
CA GLY A 27 23.17 -11.02 -2.11
C GLY A 27 21.83 -11.14 -2.82
N ALA A 28 20.72 -11.21 -2.10
CA ALA A 28 19.45 -10.78 -2.66
C ALA A 28 19.17 -9.39 -2.07
N GLU A 29 19.40 -8.34 -2.82
CA GLU A 29 18.59 -7.14 -2.68
C GLU A 29 17.15 -7.64 -2.86
N THR A 30 16.50 -7.92 -1.74
CA THR A 30 15.07 -7.99 -1.72
C THR A 30 14.64 -6.57 -2.01
N THR A 31 14.40 -6.28 -3.27
CA THR A 31 13.53 -5.18 -3.63
C THR A 31 12.23 -5.55 -2.95
N ILE A 32 12.05 -5.08 -1.70
CA ILE A 32 10.73 -5.00 -1.10
C ILE A 32 10.04 -4.02 -2.02
N THR A 33 9.27 -4.56 -2.96
CA THR A 33 8.26 -3.78 -3.66
C THR A 33 7.31 -3.40 -2.54
N GLN A 34 7.52 -2.20 -1.96
CA GLN A 34 6.53 -1.58 -1.10
C GLN A 34 5.22 -1.65 -1.84
N PRO A 35 4.12 -2.07 -1.20
CA PRO A 35 2.82 -1.92 -1.80
C PRO A 35 2.70 -0.45 -2.21
N ALA A 36 2.58 -0.23 -3.52
CA ALA A 36 2.41 1.09 -4.09
C ALA A 36 1.27 1.80 -3.33
N GLY A 37 1.53 2.98 -2.80
CA GLY A 37 0.51 3.80 -2.18
C GLY A 37 0.75 4.25 -0.73
N ILE A 38 1.84 3.85 -0.07
CA ILE A 38 2.21 4.46 1.21
C ILE A 38 3.36 5.44 0.92
N ILE A 39 3.05 6.71 0.80
CA ILE A 39 4.05 7.76 0.91
C ILE A 39 4.28 7.95 2.41
N GLU A 40 5.23 7.19 2.97
CA GLU A 40 5.85 7.61 4.22
C GLU A 40 6.58 8.91 3.93
N LEU A 41 6.03 10.03 4.40
CA LEU A 41 6.79 11.25 4.55
C LEU A 41 7.92 10.93 5.51
N SER A 42 9.15 10.74 4.99
CA SER A 42 10.33 10.54 5.81
C SER A 42 10.48 11.77 6.70
N GLU A 43 10.52 11.56 8.01
CA GLU A 43 10.63 12.60 9.04
C GLU A 43 11.88 13.50 8.91
N ASP A 44 12.80 13.20 7.99
CA ASP A 44 14.08 13.90 7.84
C ASP A 44 14.08 15.10 6.90
N ASN A 45 12.96 15.36 6.22
CA ASN A 45 12.72 16.63 5.54
C ASN A 45 11.41 17.20 6.09
N ALA A 46 11.49 17.89 7.23
CA ALA A 46 10.40 18.73 7.70
C ALA A 46 10.20 19.89 6.70
N VAL A 47 9.60 19.57 5.57
CA VAL A 47 8.84 20.53 4.80
C VAL A 47 7.67 20.87 5.72
N GLU A 48 7.61 22.13 6.18
CA GLU A 48 6.42 22.60 6.89
C GLU A 48 5.21 22.13 6.10
N PRO A 49 4.21 21.50 6.75
CA PRO A 49 3.05 20.99 6.01
C PRO A 49 2.49 22.16 5.21
N LEU A 50 2.37 21.96 3.90
CA LEU A 50 1.82 22.95 2.98
C LEU A 50 0.34 23.28 3.33
N TYR A 51 -0.21 22.55 4.28
CA TYR A 51 -1.59 22.58 4.73
C TYR A 51 -1.68 22.69 6.25
N ASP A 52 -2.44 23.66 6.73
CA ASP A 52 -2.65 23.88 8.17
C ASP A 52 -3.63 22.87 8.79
N LYS A 53 -4.53 22.30 7.97
CA LYS A 53 -5.64 21.44 8.42
C LYS A 53 -5.41 19.97 8.12
N ILE A 54 -4.82 19.66 6.98
CA ILE A 54 -4.53 18.28 6.56
C ILE A 54 -3.26 17.81 7.26
N HIS A 55 -3.41 16.86 8.19
CA HIS A 55 -2.27 16.22 8.83
C HIS A 55 -1.70 15.11 7.94
N ARG A 56 -2.58 14.30 7.33
CA ARG A 56 -2.18 13.17 6.48
C ARG A 56 -3.30 12.83 5.50
N VAL A 57 -2.93 12.49 4.29
CA VAL A 57 -3.79 11.82 3.32
C VAL A 57 -3.11 10.56 2.81
N GLU A 58 -3.90 9.52 2.60
CA GLU A 58 -3.41 8.25 2.06
C GLU A 58 -4.40 7.69 1.04
N MET A 59 -3.86 6.93 0.10
CA MET A 59 -4.64 6.09 -0.79
C MET A 59 -3.91 4.76 -0.96
N TYR A 60 -4.63 3.65 -0.81
CA TYR A 60 -4.11 2.31 -1.04
C TYR A 60 -5.16 1.40 -1.66
N ALA A 61 -4.72 0.38 -2.40
CA ALA A 61 -5.59 -0.61 -2.99
C ALA A 61 -5.38 -1.99 -2.37
N ASN A 62 -6.46 -2.76 -2.29
CA ASN A 62 -6.47 -4.18 -1.96
C ASN A 62 -7.46 -4.89 -2.89
N TYR A 63 -7.64 -6.22 -2.75
CA TYR A 63 -8.55 -6.99 -3.61
C TYR A 63 -10.01 -6.55 -3.56
N ASP A 64 -10.44 -5.83 -2.51
CA ASP A 64 -11.81 -5.36 -2.33
C ASP A 64 -12.06 -3.99 -2.97
N GLY A 65 -10.98 -3.23 -3.24
CA GLY A 65 -11.11 -1.90 -3.82
C GLY A 65 -9.98 -0.93 -3.48
N VAL A 66 -10.26 0.36 -3.66
CA VAL A 66 -9.36 1.46 -3.33
C VAL A 66 -9.89 2.21 -2.12
N THR A 67 -9.07 2.35 -1.09
CA THR A 67 -9.37 3.09 0.14
C THR A 67 -8.63 4.42 0.14
N ALA A 68 -9.34 5.49 0.50
CA ALA A 68 -8.79 6.81 0.77
C ALA A 68 -8.94 7.13 2.26
N VAL A 69 -7.94 7.77 2.84
CA VAL A 69 -7.90 8.21 4.24
C VAL A 69 -7.53 9.68 4.29
N ILE A 70 -8.21 10.43 5.15
CA ILE A 70 -7.84 11.79 5.56
C ILE A 70 -7.71 11.77 7.08
N GLU A 71 -6.62 12.31 7.58
CA GLU A 71 -6.42 12.64 8.99
C GLU A 71 -6.15 14.12 9.13
N THR A 72 -6.78 14.74 10.13
CA THR A 72 -6.69 16.17 10.42
C THR A 72 -6.32 16.38 11.88
N THR A 73 -5.84 17.57 12.23
CA THR A 73 -5.46 17.92 13.61
C THR A 73 -6.65 18.23 14.52
N GLU A 74 -7.76 18.61 13.92
CA GLU A 74 -9.01 18.99 14.59
C GLU A 74 -10.20 18.48 13.77
N ASP A 75 -11.43 18.65 14.26
CA ASP A 75 -12.63 18.31 13.52
C ASP A 75 -12.93 19.30 12.39
N TYR A 76 -12.90 18.82 11.15
CA TYR A 76 -13.22 19.60 9.95
C TYR A 76 -14.26 18.89 9.09
N SER A 77 -14.87 19.66 8.18
CA SER A 77 -15.66 19.07 7.09
C SER A 77 -14.71 18.50 6.04
N MET A 78 -14.78 17.19 5.83
CA MET A 78 -13.89 16.46 4.92
C MET A 78 -14.65 15.83 3.77
N THR A 79 -14.00 15.79 2.62
CA THR A 79 -14.49 15.07 1.43
C THR A 79 -13.33 14.38 0.72
N ALA A 80 -13.50 13.11 0.41
CA ALA A 80 -12.60 12.35 -0.47
C ALA A 80 -13.38 11.84 -1.67
N LYS A 81 -12.94 12.15 -2.88
CA LYS A 81 -13.50 11.63 -4.13
C LYS A 81 -12.48 10.72 -4.78
N VAL A 82 -12.76 9.43 -4.84
CA VAL A 82 -11.91 8.41 -5.45
C VAL A 82 -12.47 7.99 -6.79
N THR A 83 -11.62 7.98 -7.83
CA THR A 83 -11.95 7.51 -9.18
C THR A 83 -10.95 6.44 -9.60
N VAL A 84 -11.43 5.31 -10.08
CA VAL A 84 -10.63 4.17 -10.51
C VAL A 84 -10.77 3.95 -12.00
N TYR A 85 -9.66 3.72 -12.67
CA TYR A 85 -9.57 3.44 -14.10
C TYR A 85 -8.81 2.12 -14.32
N LYS A 86 -9.10 1.44 -15.43
CA LYS A 86 -8.42 0.23 -15.90
C LYS A 86 -7.64 0.55 -17.16
N GLU A 87 -6.40 0.06 -17.27
CA GLU A 87 -5.62 0.11 -18.50
C GLU A 87 -6.27 -0.74 -19.59
N ASN A 88 -6.35 -0.19 -20.82
CA ASN A 88 -6.99 -0.85 -21.97
C ASN A 88 -6.11 -0.89 -23.24
N GLY A 89 -4.77 -0.78 -23.06
CA GLY A 89 -3.79 -0.84 -24.16
C GLY A 89 -3.67 0.45 -24.99
N SER A 90 -4.68 1.32 -25.00
CA SER A 90 -4.64 2.64 -25.67
C SER A 90 -4.80 3.82 -24.69
N GLY A 91 -5.03 3.52 -23.42
CA GLY A 91 -5.25 4.51 -22.37
C GLY A 91 -6.00 3.93 -21.18
N TRP A 92 -6.91 4.72 -20.61
CA TRP A 92 -7.58 4.40 -19.36
C TRP A 92 -9.11 4.36 -19.56
N SER A 93 -9.74 3.29 -19.12
CA SER A 93 -11.19 3.14 -19.07
C SER A 93 -11.70 3.33 -17.65
N PHE A 94 -12.75 4.11 -17.48
CA PHE A 94 -13.41 4.32 -16.19
C PHE A 94 -13.96 2.99 -15.64
N VAL A 95 -13.74 2.73 -14.34
CA VAL A 95 -14.22 1.54 -13.62
C VAL A 95 -15.24 1.94 -12.57
N ALA A 96 -14.85 2.79 -11.62
CA ALA A 96 -15.69 3.16 -10.50
C ALA A 96 -15.34 4.56 -9.99
N LYS A 97 -16.30 5.21 -9.33
CA LYS A 97 -16.09 6.46 -8.62
C LYS A 97 -17.02 6.53 -7.41
N LYS A 98 -16.50 7.05 -6.30
CA LYS A 98 -17.31 7.34 -5.12
C LYS A 98 -16.78 8.57 -4.39
N THR A 99 -17.70 9.33 -3.80
CA THR A 99 -17.39 10.45 -2.93
C THR A 99 -17.82 10.09 -1.52
N PHE A 100 -16.94 10.36 -0.56
CA PHE A 100 -17.14 10.19 0.87
C PHE A 100 -17.10 11.57 1.50
N SER A 101 -17.92 11.81 2.50
CA SER A 101 -17.93 13.07 3.25
C SER A 101 -18.25 12.79 4.70
N ASP A 102 -17.54 13.45 5.60
CA ASP A 102 -17.77 13.38 7.03
C ASP A 102 -17.33 14.69 7.70
N TYR A 103 -17.72 14.85 8.96
CA TYR A 103 -17.23 15.89 9.85
C TYR A 103 -16.55 15.24 11.04
N GLY A 104 -15.29 15.53 11.27
CA GLY A 104 -14.48 14.93 12.32
C GLY A 104 -12.97 15.08 12.01
N ALA A 105 -12.15 14.32 12.73
CA ALA A 105 -10.70 14.32 12.55
C ALA A 105 -10.19 13.19 11.61
N ILE A 106 -11.04 12.23 11.25
CA ILE A 106 -10.67 11.11 10.38
C ILE A 106 -11.81 10.81 9.42
N LEU A 107 -11.51 10.70 8.12
CA LEU A 107 -12.40 10.19 7.09
C LEU A 107 -11.76 8.97 6.43
N ILE A 108 -12.45 7.83 6.38
CA ILE A 108 -12.02 6.63 5.67
C ILE A 108 -13.14 6.22 4.71
N GLY A 109 -12.80 5.98 3.44
CA GLY A 109 -13.78 5.56 2.45
C GLY A 109 -13.21 4.60 1.42
N THR A 110 -13.92 3.49 1.13
CA THR A 110 -13.51 2.49 0.14
C THR A 110 -14.44 2.49 -1.07
N VAL A 111 -13.86 2.60 -2.26
CA VAL A 111 -14.52 2.33 -3.54
C VAL A 111 -14.33 0.86 -3.86
N ASN A 112 -15.38 0.07 -3.78
CA ASN A 112 -15.32 -1.35 -4.12
C ASN A 112 -15.13 -1.53 -5.62
N CYS A 113 -14.13 -2.32 -6.00
CA CYS A 113 -13.78 -2.67 -7.36
C CYS A 113 -13.45 -4.15 -7.44
N ASN A 114 -13.80 -4.80 -8.56
CA ASN A 114 -13.31 -6.13 -8.86
C ASN A 114 -12.08 -5.99 -9.76
N PHE A 115 -10.89 -6.26 -9.20
CA PHE A 115 -9.65 -6.21 -9.93
C PHE A 115 -9.37 -7.53 -10.65
N GLU A 116 -8.89 -7.46 -11.89
CA GLU A 116 -8.51 -8.61 -12.70
C GLU A 116 -7.02 -8.88 -12.54
N PRO A 117 -6.59 -10.14 -12.33
CA PRO A 117 -5.18 -10.48 -12.24
C PRO A 117 -4.37 -10.09 -13.49
N GLY A 118 -3.17 -9.53 -13.28
CA GLY A 118 -2.27 -9.10 -14.35
C GLY A 118 -2.69 -7.81 -15.06
N VAL A 119 -3.70 -7.09 -14.56
CA VAL A 119 -4.18 -5.84 -15.14
C VAL A 119 -3.77 -4.66 -14.27
N THR A 120 -3.30 -3.59 -14.92
CA THR A 120 -2.95 -2.34 -14.23
C THR A 120 -4.18 -1.44 -14.09
N TYR A 121 -4.34 -0.89 -12.90
CA TYR A 121 -5.36 0.09 -12.56
C TYR A 121 -4.71 1.38 -12.11
N LYS A 122 -5.36 2.51 -12.41
CA LYS A 122 -4.99 3.83 -11.92
C LYS A 122 -6.09 4.31 -10.98
N ALA A 123 -5.72 4.75 -9.78
CA ALA A 123 -6.64 5.44 -8.89
C ALA A 123 -6.25 6.91 -8.75
N VAL A 124 -7.25 7.77 -8.69
CA VAL A 124 -7.11 9.20 -8.42
C VAL A 124 -8.00 9.55 -7.25
N ALA A 125 -7.42 10.09 -6.18
CA ALA A 125 -8.13 10.61 -5.02
C ALA A 125 -8.01 12.13 -4.96
N GLU A 126 -9.15 12.81 -4.92
CA GLU A 126 -9.25 14.25 -4.69
C GLU A 126 -9.74 14.46 -3.26
N PHE A 127 -8.92 15.09 -2.43
CA PHE A 127 -9.20 15.39 -1.03
C PHE A 127 -9.57 16.86 -0.86
N ASN A 128 -10.50 17.14 0.05
CA ASN A 128 -10.84 18.50 0.46
C ASN A 128 -11.14 18.51 1.97
N VAL A 129 -10.46 19.38 2.70
CA VAL A 129 -10.64 19.61 4.12
C VAL A 129 -10.94 21.10 4.31
N ASP A 130 -12.19 21.45 4.50
CA ASP A 130 -12.64 22.82 4.74
C ASP A 130 -12.01 23.86 3.77
N GLY A 131 -11.93 23.50 2.47
CA GLY A 131 -11.39 24.31 1.40
C GLY A 131 -9.95 24.04 1.00
N GLU A 132 -9.13 23.42 1.85
CA GLU A 132 -7.81 22.90 1.48
C GLU A 132 -7.95 21.68 0.61
N ARG A 133 -7.16 21.56 -0.45
CA ARG A 133 -7.31 20.51 -1.45
C ARG A 133 -5.98 19.85 -1.76
N GLU A 134 -6.03 18.53 -1.87
CA GLU A 134 -4.93 17.69 -2.33
C GLU A 134 -5.42 16.66 -3.33
N THR A 135 -4.52 16.18 -4.21
CA THR A 135 -4.83 15.13 -5.18
C THR A 135 -3.68 14.13 -5.21
N MET A 136 -4.04 12.85 -5.07
CA MET A 136 -3.12 11.72 -5.21
C MET A 136 -3.49 10.91 -6.45
N GLU A 137 -2.48 10.41 -7.15
CA GLU A 137 -2.64 9.45 -8.25
C GLU A 137 -1.67 8.29 -8.02
N ASP A 138 -2.17 7.06 -8.14
CA ASP A 138 -1.34 5.87 -7.97
C ASP A 138 -1.77 4.74 -8.91
N TYR A 139 -0.88 3.76 -9.12
CA TYR A 139 -1.01 2.67 -10.07
C TYR A 139 -0.84 1.33 -9.35
N TYR A 140 -1.77 0.40 -9.60
CA TYR A 140 -1.82 -0.90 -8.96
C TYR A 140 -1.91 -2.00 -10.02
N THR A 141 -1.10 -3.07 -9.87
CA THR A 141 -1.20 -4.29 -10.68
C THR A 141 -1.46 -5.46 -9.74
N PHE A 142 -2.50 -6.23 -9.97
CA PHE A 142 -2.95 -7.32 -9.11
C PHE A 142 -2.58 -8.69 -9.68
#